data_d845c995b71d42ccee6a93d5372c17a3
#
_entry.id   d845c995b71d42ccee6a93d5372c17a3
#
_cell.length_a   1.000
_cell.length_b   1.000
_cell.length_c   1.000
_cell.angle_alpha   90.00
_cell.angle_beta   90.00
_cell.angle_gamma   90.00
#
_symmetry.space_group_name_H-M   'P 1'
#
loop_
_entity.id
_entity.type
_entity.pdbx_description
1 polymer ?
#
loop_
_entity_poly.entity_id
_entity_poly.type
_entity_poly.pdbx_seq_one_letter_code
_entity_poly.pdbx_strand_id
1 'polypeptide(L)'
;MSMISQLLLKFPCADLMSQPTPIERLDRMSDKLGIDLWIKRDDLTGLSFGGNKTRQLEYYIGAALAKKADTILITGAVQSNFVRTAAAAAAKFGMKAILQLEERVASMGPMYYSSGNVLLSHLLDVEYMYFPEGENEMGADAALAQRAKQLIANGQVPYIIPLGIDHPPLGALGYVKGAAELADQMSDFDVGIVPSGSGATHGGWLTGLRLSGINSPIYGICVRRDALQQNHRMNRITNQLAEMLHIERPFKPHDILTWDGSLDPGYGQVGPNARYALKLMAQTEAIMLDPVYTAKTFAGLLGLLEEGIIVSGQKVIMLHTGGLPAIFGYQDTL
;
A
#
# COMPACT_ATOMS: atom_id res chain seq x y z
N MET A 1 -9.61 -1.20 -26.30
CA MET A 1 -9.23 -0.55 -25.03
C MET A 1 -10.27 -0.92 -24.00
N SER A 2 -9.89 -1.45 -22.84
CA SER A 2 -10.85 -1.83 -21.79
C SER A 2 -11.57 -0.62 -21.21
N MET A 3 -12.73 -0.82 -20.57
CA MET A 3 -13.47 0.24 -19.87
C MET A 3 -12.57 0.93 -18.82
N ILE A 4 -11.81 0.16 -18.04
CA ILE A 4 -10.87 0.69 -17.04
C ILE A 4 -9.82 1.59 -17.71
N SER A 5 -9.22 1.14 -18.82
CA SER A 5 -8.24 1.96 -19.53
C SER A 5 -8.84 3.31 -19.98
N GLN A 6 -10.09 3.32 -20.45
CA GLN A 6 -10.78 4.56 -20.86
C GLN A 6 -11.01 5.51 -19.67
N LEU A 7 -11.43 4.97 -18.51
CA LEU A 7 -11.64 5.75 -17.29
C LEU A 7 -10.33 6.39 -16.81
N LEU A 8 -9.22 5.66 -16.88
CA LEU A 8 -7.92 6.10 -16.39
C LEU A 8 -7.20 7.11 -17.30
N LEU A 9 -7.52 7.17 -18.59
CA LEU A 9 -6.92 8.15 -19.53
C LEU A 9 -7.12 9.61 -19.13
N LYS A 10 -8.11 9.90 -18.31
CA LYS A 10 -8.40 11.27 -17.84
C LYS A 10 -7.38 11.77 -16.80
N PHE A 11 -6.58 10.89 -16.24
CA PHE A 11 -5.66 11.20 -15.15
C PHE A 11 -4.21 11.16 -15.64
N PRO A 12 -3.44 12.22 -15.42
CA PRO A 12 -2.00 12.18 -15.69
C PRO A 12 -1.33 11.03 -14.95
N CYS A 13 -0.52 10.25 -15.65
CA CYS A 13 0.16 9.07 -15.12
C CYS A 13 1.64 9.13 -15.50
N ALA A 14 2.53 8.99 -14.52
CA ALA A 14 3.96 8.88 -14.75
C ALA A 14 4.35 7.42 -14.98
N ASP A 15 5.36 7.19 -15.79
CA ASP A 15 5.91 5.83 -16.02
C ASP A 15 6.94 5.49 -14.94
N LEU A 16 6.50 4.72 -13.95
CA LEU A 16 7.34 4.22 -12.85
C LEU A 16 7.56 2.72 -12.89
N MET A 17 6.72 1.98 -13.61
CA MET A 17 6.77 0.53 -13.73
C MET A 17 7.14 0.11 -15.15
N SER A 18 8.11 -0.80 -15.27
CA SER A 18 8.56 -1.28 -16.59
C SER A 18 7.68 -2.35 -17.22
N GLN A 19 6.96 -3.13 -16.42
CA GLN A 19 6.12 -4.26 -16.89
C GLN A 19 5.06 -4.62 -15.83
N PRO A 20 4.03 -5.42 -16.21
CA PRO A 20 3.13 -6.07 -15.27
C PRO A 20 3.89 -6.93 -14.27
N THR A 21 3.43 -6.96 -13.02
CA THR A 21 4.05 -7.84 -12.02
C THR A 21 3.60 -9.28 -12.20
N PRO A 22 4.45 -10.28 -11.91
CA PRO A 22 4.08 -11.69 -12.09
C PRO A 22 3.04 -12.15 -11.05
N ILE A 23 2.35 -13.24 -11.41
CA ILE A 23 1.60 -14.09 -10.49
C ILE A 23 2.34 -15.40 -10.39
N GLU A 24 2.55 -15.88 -9.17
CA GLU A 24 3.27 -17.14 -8.89
C GLU A 24 2.39 -18.05 -8.04
N ARG A 25 2.37 -19.35 -8.35
CA ARG A 25 1.79 -20.35 -7.48
C ARG A 25 2.78 -20.71 -6.38
N LEU A 26 2.33 -20.78 -5.15
CA LEU A 26 3.14 -21.15 -3.99
C LEU A 26 2.95 -22.65 -3.70
N ASP A 27 3.67 -23.52 -4.40
CA ASP A 27 3.43 -24.97 -4.40
C ASP A 27 3.57 -25.58 -3.01
N ARG A 28 4.69 -25.33 -2.33
CA ARG A 28 4.94 -25.90 -1.01
C ARG A 28 4.01 -25.35 0.07
N MET A 29 3.64 -24.07 -0.06
CA MET A 29 2.68 -23.46 0.86
C MET A 29 1.26 -23.97 0.58
N SER A 30 0.89 -24.15 -0.68
CA SER A 30 -0.38 -24.76 -1.08
C SER A 30 -0.56 -26.15 -0.47
N ASP A 31 0.44 -27.00 -0.62
CA ASP A 31 0.45 -28.36 -0.04
C ASP A 31 0.31 -28.31 1.49
N LYS A 32 1.04 -27.38 2.13
CA LYS A 32 1.05 -27.23 3.59
C LYS A 32 -0.30 -26.75 4.14
N LEU A 33 -0.98 -25.85 3.43
CA LEU A 33 -2.23 -25.24 3.88
C LEU A 33 -3.50 -25.94 3.33
N GLY A 34 -3.34 -26.84 2.36
CA GLY A 34 -4.45 -27.55 1.71
C GLY A 34 -5.33 -26.66 0.84
N ILE A 35 -4.78 -25.57 0.29
CA ILE A 35 -5.45 -24.63 -0.62
C ILE A 35 -4.61 -24.43 -1.88
N ASP A 36 -5.18 -23.87 -2.96
CA ASP A 36 -4.43 -23.48 -4.15
C ASP A 36 -4.00 -22.00 -4.00
N LEU A 37 -2.84 -21.78 -3.36
CA LEU A 37 -2.35 -20.44 -3.01
C LEU A 37 -1.50 -19.82 -4.11
N TRP A 38 -1.90 -18.63 -4.52
CA TRP A 38 -1.20 -17.80 -5.50
C TRP A 38 -0.80 -16.46 -4.89
N ILE A 39 0.26 -15.86 -5.41
CA ILE A 39 0.75 -14.56 -4.96
C ILE A 39 0.94 -13.60 -6.14
N LYS A 40 0.34 -12.42 -6.05
CA LYS A 40 0.59 -11.31 -6.98
C LYS A 40 1.79 -10.51 -6.45
N ARG A 41 2.87 -10.48 -7.22
CA ARG A 41 4.20 -10.02 -6.81
C ARG A 41 4.39 -8.50 -7.01
N ASP A 42 3.58 -7.68 -6.35
CA ASP A 42 3.76 -6.22 -6.40
C ASP A 42 4.99 -5.71 -5.63
N ASP A 43 5.67 -6.59 -4.88
CA ASP A 43 7.03 -6.35 -4.39
C ASP A 43 8.04 -6.16 -5.55
N LEU A 44 7.75 -6.66 -6.76
CA LEU A 44 8.60 -6.59 -7.94
C LEU A 44 8.25 -5.43 -8.89
N THR A 45 7.59 -4.38 -8.44
CA THR A 45 7.28 -3.18 -9.25
C THR A 45 8.51 -2.35 -9.65
N GLY A 46 9.67 -2.66 -9.15
CA GLY A 46 10.97 -2.17 -9.59
C GLY A 46 11.51 -0.95 -8.85
N LEU A 47 10.84 0.20 -8.88
CA LEU A 47 11.36 1.45 -8.33
C LEU A 47 11.80 1.32 -6.86
N SER A 48 13.11 1.47 -6.60
CA SER A 48 13.69 1.49 -5.25
C SER A 48 13.15 0.37 -4.35
N PHE A 49 13.42 -0.88 -4.69
CA PHE A 49 12.91 -2.11 -4.05
C PHE A 49 11.40 -2.34 -4.21
N GLY A 50 10.74 -1.71 -5.16
CA GLY A 50 9.36 -2.01 -5.52
C GLY A 50 8.32 -1.75 -4.43
N GLY A 51 7.19 -2.41 -4.57
CA GLY A 51 6.04 -2.35 -3.67
C GLY A 51 4.84 -1.59 -4.25
N ASN A 52 3.71 -1.73 -3.58
CA ASN A 52 2.42 -1.14 -3.97
C ASN A 52 2.45 0.38 -4.17
N LYS A 53 3.41 1.06 -3.55
CA LYS A 53 3.50 2.51 -3.61
C LYS A 53 3.92 3.01 -4.98
N THR A 54 4.66 2.21 -5.75
CA THR A 54 5.01 2.53 -7.14
C THR A 54 3.75 2.76 -7.98
N ARG A 55 2.75 1.83 -7.91
CA ARG A 55 1.48 2.00 -8.63
C ARG A 55 0.71 3.25 -8.21
N GLN A 56 0.69 3.53 -6.91
CA GLN A 56 0.01 4.72 -6.39
C GLN A 56 0.71 6.01 -6.84
N LEU A 57 2.03 6.00 -6.85
CA LEU A 57 2.85 7.15 -7.21
C LEU A 57 2.82 7.46 -8.71
N GLU A 58 2.53 6.49 -9.58
CA GLU A 58 2.32 6.79 -11.00
C GLU A 58 1.33 7.95 -11.20
N TYR A 59 0.24 7.98 -10.42
CA TYR A 59 -0.79 9.03 -10.54
C TYR A 59 -0.45 10.29 -9.75
N TYR A 60 0.14 10.18 -8.56
CA TYR A 60 0.58 11.37 -7.81
C TYR A 60 1.70 12.12 -8.55
N ILE A 61 2.69 11.41 -9.05
CA ILE A 61 3.80 12.00 -9.81
C ILE A 61 3.29 12.52 -11.17
N GLY A 62 2.39 11.80 -11.84
CA GLY A 62 1.73 12.30 -13.04
C GLY A 62 1.03 13.65 -12.83
N ALA A 63 0.29 13.77 -11.72
CA ALA A 63 -0.37 15.03 -11.35
C ALA A 63 0.63 16.14 -10.97
N ALA A 64 1.73 15.79 -10.29
CA ALA A 64 2.82 16.73 -9.98
C ALA A 64 3.48 17.27 -11.25
N LEU A 65 3.83 16.39 -12.19
CA LEU A 65 4.43 16.76 -13.48
C LEU A 65 3.50 17.65 -14.32
N ALA A 66 2.19 17.34 -14.35
CA ALA A 66 1.20 18.18 -15.04
C ALA A 66 1.12 19.59 -14.44
N LYS A 67 1.41 19.75 -13.15
CA LYS A 67 1.52 21.04 -12.46
C LYS A 67 2.92 21.67 -12.54
N LYS A 68 3.87 21.04 -13.24
CA LYS A 68 5.27 21.46 -13.32
C LYS A 68 5.91 21.61 -11.94
N ALA A 69 5.56 20.72 -11.02
CA ALA A 69 6.14 20.70 -9.67
C ALA A 69 7.64 20.42 -9.73
N ASP A 70 8.40 21.12 -8.88
CA ASP A 70 9.85 20.95 -8.69
C ASP A 70 10.17 20.25 -7.37
N THR A 71 9.19 20.16 -6.47
CA THR A 71 9.38 19.65 -5.11
C THR A 71 8.15 18.80 -4.68
N ILE A 72 8.41 17.59 -4.21
CA ILE A 72 7.39 16.70 -3.63
C ILE A 72 7.45 16.81 -2.11
N LEU A 73 6.29 16.98 -1.47
CA LEU A 73 6.14 16.88 -0.02
C LEU A 73 5.24 15.70 0.32
N ILE A 74 5.65 14.91 1.31
CA ILE A 74 4.88 13.74 1.76
C ILE A 74 5.11 13.50 3.25
N THR A 75 4.10 12.95 3.95
CA THR A 75 4.20 12.55 5.35
C THR A 75 4.03 11.04 5.52
N GLY A 76 4.56 10.49 6.63
CA GLY A 76 4.37 9.11 7.02
C GLY A 76 5.23 8.69 8.21
N ALA A 77 5.02 7.46 8.69
CA ALA A 77 5.85 6.89 9.76
C ALA A 77 7.34 6.85 9.39
N VAL A 78 8.22 6.79 10.37
CA VAL A 78 9.69 6.74 10.18
C VAL A 78 10.10 5.67 9.16
N GLN A 79 9.59 4.44 9.26
CA GLN A 79 9.85 3.35 8.32
C GLN A 79 8.81 3.25 7.19
N SER A 80 8.27 4.38 6.72
CA SER A 80 7.25 4.40 5.67
C SER A 80 7.80 4.01 4.30
N ASN A 81 7.28 2.92 3.74
CA ASN A 81 7.54 2.54 2.35
C ASN A 81 7.03 3.62 1.36
N PHE A 82 5.94 4.34 1.70
CA PHE A 82 5.39 5.37 0.82
C PHE A 82 6.30 6.58 0.73
N VAL A 83 6.79 7.05 1.87
CA VAL A 83 7.69 8.19 1.96
C VAL A 83 8.97 7.91 1.15
N ARG A 84 9.63 6.75 1.37
CA ARG A 84 10.83 6.34 0.64
C ARG A 84 10.58 6.20 -0.87
N THR A 85 9.47 5.57 -1.27
CA THR A 85 9.20 5.39 -2.71
C THR A 85 8.86 6.73 -3.39
N ALA A 86 8.21 7.67 -2.67
CA ALA A 86 7.96 9.02 -3.17
C ALA A 86 9.25 9.80 -3.39
N ALA A 87 10.22 9.69 -2.48
CA ALA A 87 11.56 10.26 -2.64
C ALA A 87 12.26 9.71 -3.89
N ALA A 88 12.22 8.37 -4.09
CA ALA A 88 12.79 7.74 -5.27
C ALA A 88 12.10 8.17 -6.57
N ALA A 89 10.78 8.33 -6.55
CA ALA A 89 10.03 8.82 -7.71
C ALA A 89 10.37 10.28 -8.00
N ALA A 90 10.49 11.14 -6.98
CA ALA A 90 10.93 12.53 -7.14
C ALA A 90 12.31 12.59 -7.77
N ALA A 91 13.29 11.84 -7.25
CA ALA A 91 14.65 11.77 -7.80
C ALA A 91 14.67 11.32 -9.26
N LYS A 92 13.87 10.28 -9.63
CA LYS A 92 13.76 9.79 -11.03
C LYS A 92 13.33 10.90 -12.00
N PHE A 93 12.50 11.84 -11.57
CA PHE A 93 12.00 12.95 -12.40
C PHE A 93 12.70 14.30 -12.12
N GLY A 94 13.82 14.31 -11.40
CA GLY A 94 14.62 15.51 -11.13
C GLY A 94 13.94 16.51 -10.18
N MET A 95 12.97 16.06 -9.37
CA MET A 95 12.31 16.86 -8.35
C MET A 95 12.99 16.68 -6.99
N LYS A 96 12.96 17.70 -6.15
CA LYS A 96 13.34 17.59 -4.74
C LYS A 96 12.27 16.83 -3.96
N ALA A 97 12.66 16.24 -2.83
CA ALA A 97 11.73 15.59 -1.90
C ALA A 97 11.90 16.13 -0.48
N ILE A 98 10.78 16.48 0.15
CA ILE A 98 10.69 16.86 1.56
C ILE A 98 9.82 15.80 2.26
N LEU A 99 10.44 15.08 3.19
CA LEU A 99 9.83 13.97 3.89
C LEU A 99 9.49 14.35 5.33
N GLN A 100 8.22 14.44 5.66
CA GLN A 100 7.78 14.61 7.03
C GLN A 100 7.63 13.24 7.70
N LEU A 101 8.48 12.95 8.67
CA LEU A 101 8.46 11.71 9.44
C LEU A 101 7.63 11.87 10.71
N GLU A 102 6.64 10.99 10.87
CA GLU A 102 5.73 10.99 12.01
C GLU A 102 6.12 9.87 13.00
N GLU A 103 6.11 10.19 14.29
CA GLU A 103 6.40 9.23 15.36
C GLU A 103 5.16 8.38 15.66
N ARG A 104 4.93 7.36 14.82
CA ARG A 104 3.75 6.46 14.90
C ARG A 104 4.01 5.17 15.67
N VAL A 105 5.26 4.82 15.91
CA VAL A 105 5.65 3.56 16.54
C VAL A 105 6.58 3.84 17.69
N ALA A 106 6.07 3.73 18.90
CA ALA A 106 6.84 4.03 20.12
C ALA A 106 7.87 2.95 20.45
N SER A 107 8.90 3.31 21.20
CA SER A 107 9.87 2.41 21.85
C SER A 107 10.68 1.55 20.87
N MET A 108 11.02 2.06 19.71
CA MET A 108 11.85 1.39 18.72
C MET A 108 13.34 1.61 18.99
N GLY A 109 14.16 0.61 18.64
CA GLY A 109 15.62 0.67 18.77
C GLY A 109 16.29 1.58 17.71
N PRO A 110 17.61 1.84 17.84
CA PRO A 110 18.34 2.74 16.95
C PRO A 110 18.24 2.40 15.44
N MET A 111 18.16 1.11 15.12
CA MET A 111 18.07 0.65 13.73
C MET A 111 16.79 1.11 13.04
N TYR A 112 15.71 1.28 13.79
CA TYR A 112 14.45 1.83 13.26
C TYR A 112 14.61 3.25 12.71
N TYR A 113 15.50 4.06 13.31
CA TYR A 113 15.73 5.45 12.95
C TYR A 113 16.91 5.67 11.99
N SER A 114 17.68 4.62 11.66
CA SER A 114 18.91 4.78 10.87
C SER A 114 19.04 3.80 9.69
N SER A 115 18.29 2.70 9.67
CA SER A 115 18.39 1.65 8.64
C SER A 115 17.11 1.57 7.79
N GLY A 116 17.00 0.58 6.92
CA GLY A 116 15.81 0.31 6.12
C GLY A 116 15.41 1.48 5.23
N ASN A 117 14.14 1.89 5.33
CA ASN A 117 13.60 2.99 4.52
C ASN A 117 14.27 4.34 4.84
N VAL A 118 14.71 4.57 6.08
CA VAL A 118 15.41 5.80 6.48
C VAL A 118 16.75 5.91 5.76
N LEU A 119 17.56 4.84 5.78
CA LEU A 119 18.84 4.80 5.07
C LEU A 119 18.66 5.06 3.57
N LEU A 120 17.68 4.42 2.95
CA LEU A 120 17.41 4.61 1.51
C LEU A 120 16.95 6.03 1.20
N SER A 121 16.15 6.65 2.05
CA SER A 121 15.75 8.04 1.89
C SER A 121 16.92 8.99 2.06
N HIS A 122 17.85 8.70 2.98
CA HIS A 122 19.07 9.47 3.16
C HIS A 122 19.96 9.44 1.89
N LEU A 123 20.08 8.28 1.25
CA LEU A 123 20.83 8.14 -0.01
C LEU A 123 20.20 8.91 -1.19
N LEU A 124 18.93 9.27 -1.08
CA LEU A 124 18.19 10.04 -2.09
C LEU A 124 18.31 11.58 -1.87
N ASP A 125 19.12 12.02 -0.93
CA ASP A 125 19.40 13.44 -0.63
C ASP A 125 18.13 14.26 -0.37
N VAL A 126 17.28 13.75 0.53
CA VAL A 126 15.99 14.37 0.88
C VAL A 126 16.13 15.39 2.01
N GLU A 127 15.24 16.38 2.04
CA GLU A 127 15.03 17.22 3.22
C GLU A 127 14.07 16.52 4.19
N TYR A 128 14.40 16.53 5.48
CA TYR A 128 13.55 15.95 6.53
C TYR A 128 12.80 17.01 7.32
N MET A 129 11.55 16.71 7.62
CA MET A 129 10.72 17.34 8.65
C MET A 129 10.31 16.27 9.65
N TYR A 130 10.10 16.65 10.90
CA TYR A 130 9.61 15.75 11.95
C TYR A 130 8.29 16.23 12.49
N PHE A 131 7.36 15.29 12.69
CA PHE A 131 6.07 15.55 13.32
C PHE A 131 5.87 14.55 14.47
N PRO A 132 5.81 15.02 15.74
CA PRO A 132 5.86 14.12 16.90
C PRO A 132 4.56 13.38 17.18
N GLU A 133 3.41 13.86 16.65
CA GLU A 133 2.08 13.33 16.96
C GLU A 133 1.59 12.36 15.87
N GLY A 134 2.05 11.12 15.92
CA GLY A 134 1.84 10.12 14.85
C GLY A 134 0.39 9.74 14.51
N GLU A 135 -0.59 10.09 15.35
CA GLU A 135 -2.02 9.85 15.10
C GLU A 135 -2.80 11.12 14.72
N ASN A 136 -2.16 12.29 14.72
CA ASN A 136 -2.75 13.58 14.37
C ASN A 136 -2.60 13.86 12.86
N GLU A 137 -3.41 13.20 12.03
CA GLU A 137 -3.37 13.36 10.55
C GLU A 137 -3.61 14.82 10.13
N MET A 138 -4.51 15.56 10.80
CA MET A 138 -4.79 16.97 10.48
C MET A 138 -3.62 17.90 10.80
N GLY A 139 -2.94 17.69 11.94
CA GLY A 139 -1.75 18.46 12.31
C GLY A 139 -0.59 18.21 11.34
N ALA A 140 -0.38 16.96 10.94
CA ALA A 140 0.63 16.59 9.96
C ALA A 140 0.39 17.24 8.59
N ASP A 141 -0.86 17.22 8.10
CA ASP A 141 -1.25 17.88 6.85
C ASP A 141 -1.09 19.41 6.93
N ALA A 142 -1.43 20.02 8.08
CA ALA A 142 -1.24 21.46 8.29
C ALA A 142 0.24 21.86 8.25
N ALA A 143 1.14 21.06 8.85
CA ALA A 143 2.57 21.29 8.82
C ALA A 143 3.14 21.23 7.39
N LEU A 144 2.74 20.21 6.60
CA LEU A 144 3.10 20.14 5.18
C LEU A 144 2.57 21.33 4.38
N ALA A 145 1.32 21.73 4.60
CA ALA A 145 0.73 22.90 3.93
C ALA A 145 1.47 24.19 4.26
N GLN A 146 1.92 24.35 5.51
CA GLN A 146 2.75 25.50 5.92
C GLN A 146 4.10 25.49 5.22
N ARG A 147 4.78 24.33 5.13
CA ARG A 147 6.04 24.20 4.41
C ARG A 147 5.88 24.52 2.91
N ALA A 148 4.82 24.01 2.30
CA ALA A 148 4.51 24.32 0.90
C ALA A 148 4.32 25.83 0.64
N LYS A 149 3.63 26.56 1.55
CA LYS A 149 3.50 28.03 1.44
C LYS A 149 4.86 28.74 1.48
N GLN A 150 5.79 28.28 2.30
CA GLN A 150 7.17 28.86 2.35
C GLN A 150 7.90 28.61 1.03
N LEU A 151 7.79 27.41 0.45
CA LEU A 151 8.40 27.10 -0.85
C LEU A 151 7.83 27.97 -1.97
N ILE A 152 6.51 28.16 -2.01
CA ILE A 152 5.85 29.04 -2.99
C ILE A 152 6.34 30.49 -2.84
N ALA A 153 6.48 31.00 -1.62
CA ALA A 153 7.00 32.33 -1.38
C ALA A 153 8.44 32.52 -1.90
N ASN A 154 9.20 31.43 -2.00
CA ASN A 154 10.56 31.40 -2.56
C ASN A 154 10.59 31.06 -4.07
N GLY A 155 9.44 31.08 -4.76
CA GLY A 155 9.34 30.84 -6.20
C GLY A 155 9.39 29.37 -6.64
N GLN A 156 9.27 28.42 -5.70
CA GLN A 156 9.22 26.97 -5.98
C GLN A 156 7.78 26.51 -6.26
N VAL A 157 7.62 25.35 -6.90
CA VAL A 157 6.33 24.75 -7.25
C VAL A 157 6.16 23.41 -6.49
N PRO A 158 5.78 23.45 -5.20
CA PRO A 158 5.60 22.25 -4.42
C PRO A 158 4.33 21.47 -4.80
N TYR A 159 4.41 20.12 -4.71
CA TYR A 159 3.27 19.23 -4.78
C TYR A 159 3.19 18.37 -3.52
N ILE A 160 2.09 18.48 -2.77
CA ILE A 160 1.85 17.65 -1.60
C ILE A 160 1.17 16.35 -2.01
N ILE A 161 1.73 15.21 -1.61
CA ILE A 161 1.08 13.91 -1.68
C ILE A 161 0.34 13.69 -0.36
N PRO A 162 -1.00 13.80 -0.35
CA PRO A 162 -1.78 13.72 0.88
C PRO A 162 -1.95 12.27 1.35
N LEU A 163 -2.01 12.05 2.67
CA LEU A 163 -2.34 10.77 3.30
C LEU A 163 -3.70 10.77 3.99
N GLY A 164 -4.22 11.93 4.35
CA GLY A 164 -5.51 12.08 5.03
C GLY A 164 -6.69 11.59 4.19
N ILE A 165 -7.75 11.13 4.89
CA ILE A 165 -8.97 10.62 4.25
C ILE A 165 -9.80 11.74 3.60
N ASP A 166 -9.53 13.00 3.89
CA ASP A 166 -10.24 14.15 3.36
C ASP A 166 -9.81 14.56 1.95
N HIS A 167 -8.81 13.89 1.41
CA HIS A 167 -8.30 14.12 0.07
C HIS A 167 -8.77 13.04 -0.91
N PRO A 168 -9.01 13.38 -2.20
CA PRO A 168 -9.31 12.39 -3.21
C PRO A 168 -8.23 11.30 -3.27
N PRO A 169 -8.61 10.01 -3.31
CA PRO A 169 -7.66 8.90 -3.24
C PRO A 169 -6.97 8.64 -4.59
N LEU A 170 -6.25 9.62 -5.13
CA LEU A 170 -5.63 9.57 -6.46
C LEU A 170 -4.75 8.33 -6.65
N GLY A 171 -4.01 7.93 -5.61
CA GLY A 171 -3.19 6.72 -5.65
C GLY A 171 -3.99 5.41 -5.77
N ALA A 172 -5.29 5.41 -5.45
CA ALA A 172 -6.13 4.22 -5.63
C ALA A 172 -6.30 3.86 -7.12
N LEU A 173 -6.18 4.83 -8.03
CA LEU A 173 -6.21 4.59 -9.49
C LEU A 173 -5.11 3.60 -9.92
N GLY A 174 -3.95 3.63 -9.29
CA GLY A 174 -2.87 2.67 -9.54
C GLY A 174 -3.30 1.23 -9.24
N TYR A 175 -4.21 1.06 -8.28
CA TYR A 175 -4.76 -0.26 -7.96
C TYR A 175 -6.03 -0.61 -8.75
N VAL A 176 -6.77 0.35 -9.27
CA VAL A 176 -7.78 0.08 -10.33
C VAL A 176 -7.07 -0.47 -11.59
N LYS A 177 -5.93 0.13 -11.99
CA LYS A 177 -5.06 -0.37 -13.07
C LYS A 177 -4.48 -1.75 -12.75
N GLY A 178 -3.95 -1.95 -11.53
CA GLY A 178 -3.39 -3.22 -11.08
C GLY A 178 -4.41 -4.36 -10.99
N ALA A 179 -5.68 -4.05 -10.72
CA ALA A 179 -6.76 -5.03 -10.73
C ALA A 179 -7.13 -5.47 -12.17
N ALA A 180 -7.13 -4.55 -13.11
CA ALA A 180 -7.30 -4.89 -14.53
C ALA A 180 -6.16 -5.79 -15.04
N GLU A 181 -4.92 -5.48 -14.64
CA GLU A 181 -3.75 -6.32 -14.92
C GLU A 181 -3.90 -7.74 -14.34
N LEU A 182 -4.38 -7.85 -13.09
CA LEU A 182 -4.66 -9.15 -12.49
C LEU A 182 -5.75 -9.90 -13.26
N ALA A 183 -6.84 -9.22 -13.63
CA ALA A 183 -7.95 -9.83 -14.36
C ALA A 183 -7.53 -10.42 -15.73
N ASP A 184 -6.59 -9.74 -16.41
CA ASP A 184 -5.99 -10.22 -17.66
C ASP A 184 -5.07 -11.44 -17.44
N GLN A 185 -4.48 -11.58 -16.25
CA GLN A 185 -3.56 -12.69 -15.90
C GLN A 185 -4.28 -13.88 -15.26
N MET A 186 -5.25 -13.61 -14.38
CA MET A 186 -6.00 -14.61 -13.61
C MET A 186 -7.34 -14.00 -13.19
N SER A 187 -8.44 -14.61 -13.64
CA SER A 187 -9.80 -14.17 -13.29
C SER A 187 -10.59 -15.20 -12.46
N ASP A 188 -10.06 -16.41 -12.29
CA ASP A 188 -10.71 -17.59 -11.72
C ASP A 188 -10.20 -17.94 -10.32
N PHE A 189 -10.20 -17.02 -9.38
CA PHE A 189 -9.87 -17.29 -7.98
C PHE A 189 -11.10 -17.16 -7.07
N ASP A 190 -11.12 -17.92 -5.98
CA ASP A 190 -12.24 -17.97 -5.04
C ASP A 190 -12.18 -16.82 -4.02
N VAL A 191 -10.97 -16.46 -3.56
CA VAL A 191 -10.75 -15.45 -2.51
C VAL A 191 -9.51 -14.60 -2.81
N GLY A 192 -9.63 -13.30 -2.63
CA GLY A 192 -8.48 -12.37 -2.67
C GLY A 192 -8.12 -11.84 -1.28
N ILE A 193 -6.81 -11.71 -1.01
CA ILE A 193 -6.28 -11.24 0.28
C ILE A 193 -5.36 -10.04 0.03
N VAL A 194 -5.60 -8.94 0.74
CA VAL A 194 -4.87 -7.68 0.55
C VAL A 194 -4.64 -6.95 1.89
N PRO A 195 -3.48 -6.30 2.12
CA PRO A 195 -3.32 -5.46 3.30
C PRO A 195 -4.22 -4.22 3.24
N SER A 196 -4.86 -3.90 4.36
CA SER A 196 -5.77 -2.76 4.48
C SER A 196 -5.32 -1.82 5.60
N GLY A 197 -4.68 -0.72 5.23
CA GLY A 197 -4.22 0.34 6.13
C GLY A 197 -4.81 1.70 5.75
N SER A 198 -4.19 2.46 4.83
CA SER A 198 -4.77 3.72 4.32
C SER A 198 -6.06 3.50 3.52
N GLY A 199 -6.22 2.33 2.91
CA GLY A 199 -7.37 1.93 2.11
C GLY A 199 -7.19 2.09 0.60
N ALA A 200 -6.20 2.86 0.13
CA ALA A 200 -6.04 3.12 -1.31
C ALA A 200 -5.73 1.84 -2.12
N THR A 201 -4.89 0.94 -1.59
CA THR A 201 -4.60 -0.35 -2.24
C THR A 201 -5.84 -1.24 -2.28
N HIS A 202 -6.45 -1.50 -1.12
CA HIS A 202 -7.62 -2.35 -1.00
C HIS A 202 -8.81 -1.78 -1.80
N GLY A 203 -9.11 -0.48 -1.65
CA GLY A 203 -10.23 0.17 -2.34
C GLY A 203 -10.06 0.22 -3.85
N GLY A 204 -8.86 0.54 -4.33
CA GLY A 204 -8.54 0.52 -5.75
C GLY A 204 -8.62 -0.88 -6.35
N TRP A 205 -8.08 -1.89 -5.64
CA TRP A 205 -8.09 -3.28 -6.09
C TRP A 205 -9.52 -3.84 -6.14
N LEU A 206 -10.30 -3.67 -5.07
CA LEU A 206 -11.71 -4.09 -5.04
C LEU A 206 -12.51 -3.42 -6.16
N THR A 207 -12.39 -2.09 -6.33
CA THR A 207 -13.09 -1.35 -7.38
C THR A 207 -12.71 -1.86 -8.77
N GLY A 208 -11.43 -2.01 -9.05
CA GLY A 208 -10.95 -2.46 -10.34
C GLY A 208 -11.34 -3.90 -10.68
N LEU A 209 -11.32 -4.81 -9.69
CA LEU A 209 -11.78 -6.19 -9.86
C LEU A 209 -13.28 -6.25 -10.20
N ARG A 210 -14.11 -5.47 -9.49
CA ARG A 210 -15.55 -5.38 -9.79
C ARG A 210 -15.82 -4.81 -11.18
N LEU A 211 -15.07 -3.78 -11.59
CA LEU A 211 -15.15 -3.23 -12.96
C LEU A 211 -14.67 -4.24 -14.03
N SER A 212 -13.83 -5.18 -13.66
CA SER A 212 -13.38 -6.29 -14.52
C SER A 212 -14.31 -7.50 -14.49
N GLY A 213 -15.43 -7.44 -13.76
CA GLY A 213 -16.42 -8.54 -13.66
C GLY A 213 -16.06 -9.64 -12.65
N ILE A 214 -14.99 -9.48 -11.87
CA ILE A 214 -14.57 -10.42 -10.83
C ILE A 214 -15.31 -10.11 -9.53
N ASN A 215 -16.13 -11.06 -9.06
CA ASN A 215 -16.98 -10.90 -7.88
C ASN A 215 -16.52 -11.71 -6.65
N SER A 216 -15.38 -12.38 -6.72
CA SER A 216 -14.79 -13.10 -5.60
C SER A 216 -14.64 -12.20 -4.37
N PRO A 217 -14.87 -12.70 -3.14
CA PRO A 217 -14.66 -11.94 -1.92
C PRO A 217 -13.19 -11.50 -1.79
N ILE A 218 -13.01 -10.22 -1.41
CA ILE A 218 -11.70 -9.62 -1.22
C ILE A 218 -11.58 -9.21 0.25
N TYR A 219 -10.78 -9.94 1.01
CA TYR A 219 -10.53 -9.64 2.43
C TYR A 219 -9.38 -8.66 2.58
N GLY A 220 -9.68 -7.49 3.11
CA GLY A 220 -8.70 -6.51 3.55
C GLY A 220 -8.23 -6.81 4.97
N ILE A 221 -7.00 -7.29 5.11
CA ILE A 221 -6.42 -7.57 6.42
C ILE A 221 -5.98 -6.26 7.05
N CYS A 222 -6.57 -5.95 8.19
CA CYS A 222 -6.35 -4.70 8.92
C CYS A 222 -4.93 -4.66 9.52
N VAL A 223 -4.20 -3.57 9.26
CA VAL A 223 -2.83 -3.39 9.77
C VAL A 223 -2.67 -2.18 10.70
N ARG A 224 -3.72 -1.35 10.85
CA ARG A 224 -3.66 -0.13 11.66
C ARG A 224 -4.90 0.10 12.53
N ARG A 225 -6.08 -0.22 12.04
CA ARG A 225 -7.39 0.01 12.67
C ARG A 225 -8.11 -1.30 12.82
N ASP A 226 -9.05 -1.40 13.76
CA ASP A 226 -9.96 -2.54 13.82
C ASP A 226 -10.85 -2.64 12.56
N ALA A 227 -11.53 -3.76 12.42
CA ALA A 227 -12.33 -4.06 11.24
C ALA A 227 -13.46 -3.04 11.02
N LEU A 228 -14.12 -2.57 12.08
CA LEU A 228 -15.21 -1.60 12.01
C LEU A 228 -14.70 -0.23 11.51
N GLN A 229 -13.66 0.27 12.14
CA GLN A 229 -13.01 1.54 11.75
C GLN A 229 -12.48 1.48 10.33
N GLN A 230 -11.85 0.36 9.95
CA GLN A 230 -11.32 0.17 8.60
C GLN A 230 -12.44 0.08 7.56
N ASN A 231 -13.55 -0.58 7.87
CA ASN A 231 -14.71 -0.65 6.98
C ASN A 231 -15.31 0.75 6.72
N HIS A 232 -15.47 1.58 7.77
CA HIS A 232 -15.90 2.98 7.62
C HIS A 232 -14.96 3.77 6.70
N ARG A 233 -13.65 3.63 6.90
CA ARG A 233 -12.63 4.28 6.05
C ARG A 233 -12.73 3.81 4.60
N MET A 234 -12.89 2.51 4.39
CA MET A 234 -13.02 1.91 3.06
C MET A 234 -14.25 2.39 2.32
N ASN A 235 -15.41 2.47 3.00
CA ASN A 235 -16.62 3.04 2.42
C ASN A 235 -16.39 4.47 1.90
N ARG A 236 -15.72 5.31 2.69
CA ARG A 236 -15.42 6.69 2.29
C ARG A 236 -14.48 6.74 1.09
N ILE A 237 -13.36 6.01 1.12
CA ILE A 237 -12.38 5.96 0.03
C ILE A 237 -12.99 5.45 -1.26
N THR A 238 -13.80 4.39 -1.21
CA THR A 238 -14.40 3.81 -2.42
C THR A 238 -15.50 4.69 -3.00
N ASN A 239 -16.24 5.46 -2.18
CA ASN A 239 -17.15 6.47 -2.67
C ASN A 239 -16.41 7.62 -3.37
N GLN A 240 -15.37 8.17 -2.74
CA GLN A 240 -14.53 9.21 -3.37
C GLN A 240 -13.87 8.73 -4.66
N LEU A 241 -13.47 7.46 -4.73
CA LEU A 241 -12.90 6.86 -5.93
C LEU A 241 -13.95 6.76 -7.04
N ALA A 242 -15.17 6.34 -6.74
CA ALA A 242 -16.27 6.27 -7.70
C ALA A 242 -16.65 7.66 -8.22
N GLU A 243 -16.75 8.66 -7.34
CA GLU A 243 -16.96 10.07 -7.70
C GLU A 243 -15.86 10.58 -8.63
N MET A 244 -14.58 10.32 -8.30
CA MET A 244 -13.43 10.72 -9.09
C MET A 244 -13.42 10.07 -10.48
N LEU A 245 -13.85 8.82 -10.59
CA LEU A 245 -13.99 8.08 -11.85
C LEU A 245 -15.25 8.46 -12.63
N HIS A 246 -16.18 9.22 -12.04
CA HIS A 246 -17.52 9.53 -12.59
C HIS A 246 -18.33 8.26 -12.92
N ILE A 247 -18.34 7.30 -11.98
CA ILE A 247 -19.11 6.07 -12.09
C ILE A 247 -19.97 5.86 -10.84
N GLU A 248 -21.01 5.04 -10.95
CA GLU A 248 -21.62 4.45 -9.77
C GLU A 248 -20.64 3.44 -9.13
N ARG A 249 -20.61 3.37 -7.80
CA ARG A 249 -19.76 2.39 -7.11
C ARG A 249 -20.18 0.96 -7.50
N PRO A 250 -19.27 0.13 -8.05
CA PRO A 250 -19.62 -1.16 -8.66
C PRO A 250 -19.88 -2.29 -7.65
N PHE A 251 -20.12 -1.95 -6.37
CA PHE A 251 -20.41 -2.88 -5.27
C PHE A 251 -21.13 -2.16 -4.12
N LYS A 252 -21.71 -2.94 -3.20
CA LYS A 252 -22.42 -2.43 -2.03
C LYS A 252 -21.51 -2.34 -0.80
N PRO A 253 -21.88 -1.60 0.27
CA PRO A 253 -21.08 -1.51 1.49
C PRO A 253 -20.73 -2.86 2.12
N HIS A 254 -21.59 -3.87 2.04
CA HIS A 254 -21.37 -5.21 2.60
C HIS A 254 -20.36 -6.06 1.79
N ASP A 255 -19.98 -5.64 0.58
CA ASP A 255 -18.91 -6.28 -0.19
C ASP A 255 -17.51 -5.86 0.26
N ILE A 256 -17.43 -4.84 1.13
CA ILE A 256 -16.18 -4.43 1.76
C ILE A 256 -15.92 -5.34 2.97
N LEU A 257 -15.05 -6.32 2.78
CA LEU A 257 -14.68 -7.28 3.81
C LEU A 257 -13.38 -6.84 4.48
N THR A 258 -13.42 -6.66 5.79
CA THR A 258 -12.25 -6.30 6.60
C THR A 258 -12.11 -7.30 7.75
N TRP A 259 -10.87 -7.72 8.04
CA TRP A 259 -10.55 -8.68 9.09
C TRP A 259 -9.34 -8.18 9.90
N ASP A 260 -9.42 -8.23 11.23
CA ASP A 260 -8.44 -7.62 12.15
C ASP A 260 -7.76 -8.58 13.14
N GLY A 261 -8.03 -9.89 13.04
CA GLY A 261 -7.46 -10.89 13.97
C GLY A 261 -5.95 -11.00 13.98
N SER A 262 -5.22 -10.37 13.02
CA SER A 262 -3.75 -10.26 13.02
C SER A 262 -3.24 -8.83 13.31
N LEU A 263 -4.12 -7.91 13.76
CA LEU A 263 -3.76 -6.52 14.00
C LEU A 263 -2.79 -6.36 15.17
N ASP A 264 -2.96 -7.16 16.22
CA ASP A 264 -2.15 -7.07 17.44
C ASP A 264 -0.63 -7.19 17.19
N PRO A 265 0.16 -6.43 17.99
CA PRO A 265 -0.22 -5.51 19.06
C PRO A 265 -0.52 -4.08 18.60
N GLY A 266 -0.66 -3.84 17.28
CA GLY A 266 -1.01 -2.55 16.68
C GLY A 266 -0.16 -2.20 15.47
N TYR A 267 -0.38 -0.98 14.94
CA TYR A 267 0.34 -0.51 13.77
C TYR A 267 1.86 -0.44 14.00
N GLY A 268 2.63 -1.00 13.06
CA GLY A 268 4.09 -0.98 13.13
C GLY A 268 4.69 -1.86 14.24
N GLN A 269 3.87 -2.54 15.03
CA GLN A 269 4.32 -3.51 16.03
C GLN A 269 4.29 -4.93 15.43
N VAL A 270 5.29 -5.75 15.80
CA VAL A 270 5.43 -7.13 15.30
C VAL A 270 4.99 -8.12 16.35
N GLY A 271 3.76 -8.60 16.26
CA GLY A 271 3.21 -9.62 17.13
C GLY A 271 3.68 -11.04 16.78
N PRO A 272 3.36 -12.03 17.64
CA PRO A 272 3.74 -13.42 17.41
C PRO A 272 3.25 -13.98 16.07
N ASN A 273 2.00 -13.69 15.68
CA ASN A 273 1.40 -14.19 14.44
C ASN A 273 2.12 -13.62 13.19
N ALA A 274 2.42 -12.32 13.20
CA ALA A 274 3.17 -11.70 12.10
C ALA A 274 4.59 -12.23 12.00
N ARG A 275 5.27 -12.46 13.15
CA ARG A 275 6.61 -13.06 13.19
C ARG A 275 6.60 -14.51 12.70
N TYR A 276 5.60 -15.30 13.09
CA TYR A 276 5.41 -16.66 12.58
C TYR A 276 5.19 -16.67 11.07
N ALA A 277 4.26 -15.85 10.58
CA ALA A 277 3.94 -15.74 9.16
C ALA A 277 5.16 -15.34 8.31
N LEU A 278 5.95 -14.36 8.77
CA LEU A 278 7.17 -13.92 8.09
C LEU A 278 8.17 -15.08 7.97
N LYS A 279 8.44 -15.80 9.05
CA LYS A 279 9.36 -16.95 9.04
C LYS A 279 8.83 -18.09 8.19
N LEU A 280 7.54 -18.39 8.30
CA LEU A 280 6.91 -19.47 7.53
C LEU A 280 7.03 -19.21 6.02
N MET A 281 6.71 -18.02 5.54
CA MET A 281 6.81 -17.68 4.11
C MET A 281 8.27 -17.74 3.63
N ALA A 282 9.20 -17.16 4.38
CA ALA A 282 10.62 -17.18 4.04
C ALA A 282 11.19 -18.61 3.97
N GLN A 283 10.85 -19.47 4.91
CA GLN A 283 11.37 -20.85 4.99
C GLN A 283 10.71 -21.81 3.99
N THR A 284 9.46 -21.51 3.58
CA THR A 284 8.71 -22.40 2.67
C THR A 284 8.91 -22.00 1.22
N GLU A 285 8.83 -20.71 0.90
CA GLU A 285 8.83 -20.20 -0.48
C GLU A 285 10.01 -19.27 -0.80
N ALA A 286 10.90 -19.00 0.15
CA ALA A 286 12.00 -18.03 0.02
C ALA A 286 11.52 -16.60 -0.34
N ILE A 287 10.26 -16.26 -0.01
CA ILE A 287 9.68 -14.93 -0.20
C ILE A 287 9.74 -14.16 1.11
N MET A 288 10.34 -12.95 1.05
CA MET A 288 10.50 -12.09 2.23
C MET A 288 9.30 -11.14 2.36
N LEU A 289 8.55 -11.29 3.43
CA LEU A 289 7.46 -10.38 3.80
C LEU A 289 7.99 -9.22 4.64
N ASP A 290 7.36 -8.04 4.56
CA ASP A 290 7.64 -6.96 5.49
C ASP A 290 6.92 -7.16 6.83
N PRO A 291 7.46 -6.67 7.95
CA PRO A 291 6.88 -6.92 9.27
C PRO A 291 5.58 -6.19 9.56
N VAL A 292 5.29 -5.09 8.84
CA VAL A 292 4.18 -4.17 9.14
C VAL A 292 2.90 -4.52 8.39
N TYR A 293 3.03 -4.87 7.10
CA TYR A 293 1.90 -5.07 6.19
C TYR A 293 1.77 -6.52 5.75
N THR A 294 2.74 -7.04 5.01
CA THR A 294 2.60 -8.33 4.33
C THR A 294 2.69 -9.51 5.26
N ALA A 295 3.46 -9.43 6.34
CA ALA A 295 3.47 -10.47 7.38
C ALA A 295 2.12 -10.56 8.10
N LYS A 296 1.51 -9.41 8.46
CA LYS A 296 0.15 -9.39 9.03
C LYS A 296 -0.90 -9.87 8.02
N THR A 297 -0.72 -9.56 6.73
CA THR A 297 -1.62 -10.03 5.68
C THR A 297 -1.59 -11.54 5.54
N PHE A 298 -0.40 -12.14 5.54
CA PHE A 298 -0.29 -13.59 5.50
C PHE A 298 -0.74 -14.25 6.81
N ALA A 299 -0.49 -13.64 7.97
CA ALA A 299 -1.06 -14.07 9.26
C ALA A 299 -2.59 -14.03 9.23
N GLY A 300 -3.18 -13.02 8.58
CA GLY A 300 -4.63 -12.93 8.36
C GLY A 300 -5.19 -14.03 7.47
N LEU A 301 -4.47 -14.40 6.40
CA LEU A 301 -4.84 -15.56 5.60
C LEU A 301 -4.87 -16.84 6.45
N LEU A 302 -3.86 -17.05 7.29
CA LEU A 302 -3.83 -18.20 8.21
C LEU A 302 -5.01 -18.18 9.20
N GLY A 303 -5.33 -17.01 9.77
CA GLY A 303 -6.48 -16.86 10.66
C GLY A 303 -7.83 -17.12 9.96
N LEU A 304 -8.01 -16.66 8.73
CA LEU A 304 -9.21 -16.95 7.94
C LEU A 304 -9.36 -18.45 7.61
N LEU A 305 -8.26 -19.19 7.47
CA LEU A 305 -8.26 -20.65 7.37
C LEU A 305 -8.67 -21.31 8.69
N GLU A 306 -8.11 -20.87 9.82
CA GLU A 306 -8.44 -21.38 11.15
C GLU A 306 -9.91 -21.17 11.52
N GLU A 307 -10.49 -20.03 11.09
CA GLU A 307 -11.92 -19.73 11.27
C GLU A 307 -12.84 -20.45 10.27
N GLY A 308 -12.29 -21.18 9.30
CA GLY A 308 -13.07 -21.89 8.26
C GLY A 308 -13.76 -20.95 7.25
N ILE A 309 -13.33 -19.69 7.17
CA ILE A 309 -13.78 -18.72 6.15
C ILE A 309 -13.16 -19.06 4.80
N ILE A 310 -11.88 -19.42 4.81
CA ILE A 310 -11.21 -20.06 3.66
C ILE A 310 -11.18 -21.56 3.93
N VAL A 311 -11.59 -22.36 2.96
CA VAL A 311 -11.67 -23.82 3.10
C VAL A 311 -10.72 -24.54 2.16
N SER A 312 -10.41 -25.79 2.48
CA SER A 312 -9.52 -26.64 1.68
C SER A 312 -9.95 -26.71 0.21
N GLY A 313 -8.97 -26.66 -0.67
CA GLY A 313 -9.14 -26.72 -2.13
C GLY A 313 -9.50 -25.39 -2.81
N GLN A 314 -9.80 -24.33 -2.06
CA GLN A 314 -10.06 -23.02 -2.68
C GLN A 314 -8.80 -22.44 -3.30
N LYS A 315 -8.98 -21.74 -4.43
CA LYS A 315 -7.95 -20.94 -5.08
C LYS A 315 -7.91 -19.54 -4.46
N VAL A 316 -6.81 -19.23 -3.80
CA VAL A 316 -6.61 -17.97 -3.06
C VAL A 316 -5.51 -17.16 -3.71
N ILE A 317 -5.75 -15.87 -3.97
CA ILE A 317 -4.73 -14.92 -4.44
C ILE A 317 -4.38 -13.92 -3.34
N MET A 318 -3.12 -13.88 -2.92
CA MET A 318 -2.62 -12.87 -1.98
C MET A 318 -1.82 -11.79 -2.71
N LEU A 319 -2.12 -10.52 -2.44
CA LEU A 319 -1.34 -9.40 -2.96
C LEU A 319 -0.12 -9.13 -2.08
N HIS A 320 1.08 -9.40 -2.59
CA HIS A 320 2.34 -9.05 -1.93
C HIS A 320 2.72 -7.61 -2.25
N THR A 321 2.45 -6.73 -1.31
CA THR A 321 2.63 -5.27 -1.49
C THR A 321 4.05 -4.76 -1.27
N GLY A 322 5.03 -5.64 -1.13
CA GLY A 322 6.43 -5.27 -0.92
C GLY A 322 6.73 -4.85 0.51
N GLY A 323 7.67 -3.91 0.67
CA GLY A 323 8.05 -3.38 1.99
C GLY A 323 9.35 -3.97 2.54
N LEU A 324 10.08 -4.75 1.75
CA LEU A 324 11.32 -5.43 2.14
C LEU A 324 12.31 -4.55 2.92
N PRO A 325 12.60 -3.29 2.54
CA PRO A 325 13.56 -2.47 3.28
C PRO A 325 13.23 -2.28 4.77
N ALA A 326 11.93 -2.32 5.15
CA ALA A 326 11.53 -2.16 6.55
C ALA A 326 12.11 -3.27 7.46
N ILE A 327 12.36 -4.48 6.94
CA ILE A 327 12.95 -5.60 7.71
C ILE A 327 14.22 -5.14 8.44
N PHE A 328 15.09 -4.41 7.77
CA PHE A 328 16.37 -3.97 8.34
C PHE A 328 16.19 -2.90 9.44
N GLY A 329 15.13 -2.09 9.37
CA GLY A 329 14.77 -1.18 10.45
C GLY A 329 14.11 -1.87 11.66
N TYR A 330 13.58 -3.08 11.46
CA TYR A 330 12.89 -3.87 12.48
C TYR A 330 13.71 -5.03 13.02
N GLN A 331 15.01 -5.14 12.68
CA GLN A 331 15.83 -6.31 13.03
C GLN A 331 15.83 -6.65 14.53
N ASP A 332 15.75 -5.65 15.40
CA ASP A 332 15.76 -5.85 16.85
C ASP A 332 14.43 -6.44 17.39
N THR A 333 13.40 -6.52 16.54
CA THR A 333 12.05 -7.02 16.90
C THR A 333 11.65 -8.32 16.18
N LEU A 334 12.46 -8.79 15.24
CA LEU A 334 12.26 -10.02 14.47
C LEU A 334 12.92 -11.22 15.10
#